data_5a52058ffa696d021cbc3f6780898562
#
_entry.id   5a52058ffa696d021cbc3f6780898562
#
_cell.length_a   1.000
_cell.length_b   1.000
_cell.length_c   1.000
_cell.angle_alpha   90.00
_cell.angle_beta   90.00
_cell.angle_gamma   90.00
#
_symmetry.space_group_name_H-M   'P 1'
#
loop_
_entity.id
_entity.type
_entity.pdbx_description
1 polymer ?
#
loop_
_entity_poly.entity_id
_entity_poly.type
_entity_poly.pdbx_seq_one_letter_code
_entity_poly.pdbx_strand_id
1 'polypeptide(L)'
;MKEQNGKLSRGEFISFVKAILRKKSLEENKPLYFEYRVSGNSKLAESARRFDAFAPNGFFKYQEPVIFEFIDSKSKQPEKRIRAMADDYRKNYDAATIFIVNARISVEEVDLTVWDIDEINKWIKEYPAEYGHACSWNIDRKRTTQDKEKFQISENLYRDDLYQKNNEIYTNAIRTCIEEKTGFAIVLGAGVSKEQGAKTWDELLRDFQKEIEEKNLLDDSKAVFQEVGGTSLTTAQLCKDVWADDKTFAWQIHKSLYDKARELDANTELGEIAQLAQKCRKDQNFRILTYNYDDFLEQYLEWCGVKCCSMFTTKVRYSNGQASADFYGVNGQPNQSLRLYHVHGFLPKVATKSQLDTLHIRSICLTEADYNMLYNQPYSWPIASQLSFFRENICLFIGCSLSDPNIRRLLEITAYNPPKHYAILPMIYKSTDASGVVMTKQFTTKDRLQIENHFYRIGVNILWVRDYRTIPVWLHDLNQSIV
;
A
#
# COMPACT_ATOMS: atom_id res chain seq x y z
N MET A 1 39.34 -6.17 28.97
CA MET A 1 38.46 -6.32 27.79
C MET A 1 39.07 -7.43 26.94
N LYS A 2 38.46 -8.61 26.94
CA LYS A 2 38.92 -9.73 26.08
C LYS A 2 38.47 -9.39 24.66
N GLU A 3 39.40 -9.38 23.71
CA GLU A 3 39.13 -9.33 22.30
C GLU A 3 38.22 -10.50 21.95
N GLN A 4 36.94 -10.21 21.70
CA GLN A 4 36.02 -11.18 21.10
C GLN A 4 36.28 -11.13 19.58
N ASN A 5 37.22 -11.97 19.10
CA ASN A 5 37.32 -12.39 17.71
C ASN A 5 36.11 -13.30 17.40
N GLY A 6 34.91 -12.75 17.40
CA GLY A 6 33.69 -13.47 17.11
C GLY A 6 33.46 -13.56 15.60
N LYS A 7 33.79 -14.70 15.02
CA LYS A 7 33.46 -15.03 13.63
C LYS A 7 31.94 -15.03 13.48
N LEU A 8 31.41 -14.15 12.63
CA LEU A 8 29.97 -14.10 12.33
C LEU A 8 29.49 -15.44 11.78
N SER A 9 28.35 -15.92 12.25
CA SER A 9 27.63 -17.01 11.58
C SER A 9 27.17 -16.56 10.18
N ARG A 10 26.83 -17.52 9.31
CA ARG A 10 26.37 -17.20 7.96
C ARG A 10 25.17 -16.22 7.95
N GLY A 11 24.20 -16.41 8.86
CA GLY A 11 23.03 -15.54 8.95
C GLY A 11 23.37 -14.13 9.41
N GLU A 12 24.23 -14.01 10.44
CA GLU A 12 24.72 -12.73 10.95
C GLU A 12 25.53 -11.99 9.89
N PHE A 13 26.43 -12.68 9.20
CA PHE A 13 27.23 -12.14 8.13
C PHE A 13 26.37 -11.57 6.99
N ILE A 14 25.43 -12.36 6.45
CA ILE A 14 24.55 -11.91 5.36
C ILE A 14 23.69 -10.73 5.82
N SER A 15 23.15 -10.78 7.04
CA SER A 15 22.31 -9.72 7.58
C SER A 15 23.10 -8.41 7.74
N PHE A 16 24.30 -8.50 8.29
CA PHE A 16 25.18 -7.35 8.49
C PHE A 16 25.61 -6.72 7.15
N VAL A 17 26.09 -7.54 6.20
CA VAL A 17 26.49 -7.04 4.88
C VAL A 17 25.32 -6.37 4.15
N LYS A 18 24.13 -6.98 4.15
CA LYS A 18 22.95 -6.37 3.55
C LYS A 18 22.60 -5.01 4.19
N ALA A 19 22.72 -4.89 5.50
CA ALA A 19 22.46 -3.63 6.20
C ALA A 19 23.46 -2.53 5.78
N ILE A 20 24.76 -2.85 5.71
CA ILE A 20 25.80 -1.90 5.29
C ILE A 20 25.62 -1.47 3.84
N LEU A 21 25.42 -2.42 2.91
CA LEU A 21 25.23 -2.09 1.50
C LEU A 21 24.00 -1.20 1.28
N ARG A 22 22.91 -1.45 2.00
CA ARG A 22 21.72 -0.57 1.96
C ARG A 22 22.01 0.83 2.43
N LYS A 23 22.71 0.97 3.58
CA LYS A 23 23.08 2.27 4.13
C LYS A 23 23.92 3.06 3.13
N LYS A 24 24.92 2.43 2.53
CA LYS A 24 25.78 3.05 1.52
C LYS A 24 25.02 3.39 0.23
N SER A 25 24.08 2.56 -0.19
CA SER A 25 23.17 2.85 -1.32
C SER A 25 22.36 4.13 -1.10
N LEU A 26 21.87 4.33 0.13
CA LEU A 26 21.14 5.54 0.50
C LEU A 26 22.06 6.76 0.57
N GLU A 27 23.27 6.62 1.12
CA GLU A 27 24.27 7.69 1.21
C GLU A 27 24.70 8.17 -0.19
N GLU A 28 24.84 7.26 -1.15
CA GLU A 28 25.22 7.57 -2.54
C GLU A 28 24.03 7.93 -3.45
N ASN A 29 22.81 7.79 -2.95
CA ASN A 29 21.55 7.93 -3.72
C ASN A 29 21.53 7.07 -4.99
N LYS A 30 22.02 5.83 -4.89
CA LYS A 30 22.08 4.86 -5.98
C LYS A 30 21.24 3.62 -5.67
N PRO A 31 20.45 3.10 -6.64
CA PRO A 31 19.61 1.93 -6.42
C PRO A 31 20.45 0.67 -6.20
N LEU A 32 19.99 -0.16 -5.25
CA LEU A 32 20.58 -1.47 -4.93
C LEU A 32 19.48 -2.50 -4.75
N TYR A 33 19.59 -3.62 -5.49
CA TYR A 33 18.63 -4.71 -5.47
C TYR A 33 19.26 -5.96 -4.86
N PHE A 34 18.61 -6.56 -3.85
CA PHE A 34 19.06 -7.85 -3.29
C PHE A 34 18.36 -9.01 -3.96
N GLU A 35 19.10 -10.15 -4.07
CA GLU A 35 18.58 -11.39 -4.65
C GLU A 35 18.02 -11.16 -6.07
N TYR A 36 18.74 -10.35 -6.84
CA TYR A 36 18.34 -9.89 -8.16
C TYR A 36 18.40 -11.03 -9.19
N ARG A 37 17.32 -11.21 -9.93
CA ARG A 37 17.29 -12.11 -11.10
C ARG A 37 17.39 -11.28 -12.38
N VAL A 38 18.28 -11.67 -13.26
CA VAL A 38 18.36 -11.05 -14.58
C VAL A 38 17.12 -11.44 -15.38
N SER A 39 16.30 -10.44 -15.72
CA SER A 39 15.16 -10.59 -16.62
C SER A 39 15.45 -9.83 -17.91
N GLY A 40 15.44 -10.51 -19.05
CA GLY A 40 15.61 -9.87 -20.36
C GLY A 40 15.88 -10.86 -21.49
N ASN A 41 15.70 -10.41 -22.73
CA ASN A 41 15.86 -11.15 -23.99
C ASN A 41 17.32 -11.49 -24.36
N SER A 42 18.21 -11.63 -23.41
CA SER A 42 19.59 -12.08 -23.67
C SER A 42 19.69 -13.58 -23.47
N LYS A 43 20.68 -14.23 -24.13
CA LYS A 43 21.05 -15.64 -23.91
C LYS A 43 21.27 -16.00 -22.43
N LEU A 44 21.29 -15.02 -21.55
CA LEU A 44 21.43 -15.05 -20.11
C LEU A 44 20.13 -15.36 -19.35
N ALA A 45 18.96 -15.17 -19.98
CA ALA A 45 17.67 -15.53 -19.37
C ALA A 45 17.47 -17.04 -19.23
N GLU A 46 18.24 -17.86 -19.96
CA GLU A 46 18.19 -19.33 -19.87
C GLU A 46 18.90 -19.87 -18.63
N SER A 47 19.90 -19.16 -18.08
CA SER A 47 20.50 -19.50 -16.79
C SER A 47 19.89 -18.63 -15.70
N ALA A 48 18.79 -18.99 -15.09
CA ALA A 48 18.08 -18.26 -14.03
C ALA A 48 18.99 -17.93 -12.80
N ARG A 49 20.12 -17.25 -13.04
CA ARG A 49 21.12 -16.93 -12.04
C ARG A 49 20.65 -15.75 -11.20
N ARG A 50 20.83 -15.87 -9.93
CA ARG A 50 20.41 -14.89 -8.92
C ARG A 50 21.67 -14.35 -8.25
N PHE A 51 21.86 -13.03 -8.32
CA PHE A 51 22.93 -12.34 -7.60
C PHE A 51 22.50 -12.05 -6.18
N ASP A 52 23.44 -12.10 -5.23
CA ASP A 52 23.17 -11.73 -3.84
C ASP A 52 22.79 -10.25 -3.71
N ALA A 53 23.44 -9.35 -4.49
CA ALA A 53 23.00 -7.98 -4.69
C ALA A 53 23.46 -7.43 -6.06
N PHE A 54 22.75 -6.39 -6.56
CA PHE A 54 23.03 -5.74 -7.84
C PHE A 54 22.75 -4.23 -7.78
N ALA A 55 23.72 -3.43 -8.20
CA ALA A 55 23.62 -1.97 -8.30
C ALA A 55 23.75 -1.56 -9.79
N PRO A 56 22.64 -1.23 -10.48
CA PRO A 56 22.66 -0.95 -11.92
C PRO A 56 23.36 0.36 -12.29
N ASN A 57 23.41 1.33 -11.39
CA ASN A 57 23.94 2.68 -11.64
C ASN A 57 25.32 2.89 -11.02
N GLY A 58 26.07 1.80 -10.84
CA GLY A 58 27.36 1.82 -10.15
C GLY A 58 27.25 1.86 -8.63
N PHE A 59 28.36 1.69 -7.95
CA PHE A 59 28.45 1.69 -6.48
C PHE A 59 29.89 1.97 -6.03
N PHE A 60 30.07 2.74 -4.97
CA PHE A 60 31.39 3.21 -4.54
C PHE A 60 32.14 3.91 -5.70
N LYS A 61 33.36 3.50 -5.95
CA LYS A 61 34.21 4.02 -7.02
C LYS A 61 33.79 3.60 -8.45
N TYR A 62 32.90 2.62 -8.55
CA TYR A 62 32.45 2.07 -9.86
C TYR A 62 31.34 2.92 -10.46
N GLN A 63 31.49 3.28 -11.72
CA GLN A 63 30.48 4.00 -12.51
C GLN A 63 29.60 3.04 -13.32
N GLU A 64 30.13 1.85 -13.64
CA GLU A 64 29.46 0.74 -14.29
C GLU A 64 28.58 -0.06 -13.29
N PRO A 65 27.63 -0.88 -13.77
CA PRO A 65 26.84 -1.76 -12.92
C PRO A 65 27.72 -2.65 -12.04
N VAL A 66 27.29 -2.92 -10.81
CA VAL A 66 28.06 -3.72 -9.84
C VAL A 66 27.24 -4.93 -9.37
N ILE A 67 27.84 -6.10 -9.47
CA ILE A 67 27.33 -7.37 -8.92
C ILE A 67 28.04 -7.64 -7.59
N PHE A 68 27.26 -8.02 -6.56
CA PHE A 68 27.80 -8.45 -5.27
C PHE A 68 27.49 -9.92 -5.03
N GLU A 69 28.50 -10.66 -4.55
CA GLU A 69 28.38 -12.05 -4.13
C GLU A 69 28.89 -12.25 -2.71
N PHE A 70 28.09 -12.91 -1.86
CA PHE A 70 28.40 -13.12 -0.45
C PHE A 70 28.91 -14.56 -0.23
N ILE A 71 30.14 -14.69 0.27
CA ILE A 71 30.80 -15.98 0.44
C ILE A 71 31.03 -16.23 1.93
N ASP A 72 30.42 -17.29 2.46
CA ASP A 72 30.58 -17.70 3.85
C ASP A 72 31.88 -18.45 4.10
N SER A 73 32.39 -18.36 5.31
CA SER A 73 33.61 -19.01 5.82
C SER A 73 33.59 -20.54 5.75
N LYS A 74 32.40 -21.15 5.62
CA LYS A 74 32.25 -22.61 5.50
C LYS A 74 32.43 -23.13 4.06
N SER A 75 32.62 -22.25 3.09
CA SER A 75 32.87 -22.63 1.71
C SER A 75 34.21 -23.36 1.61
N LYS A 76 34.21 -24.56 1.06
CA LYS A 76 35.45 -25.25 0.74
C LYS A 76 36.16 -24.54 -0.43
N GLN A 77 37.42 -24.17 -0.26
CA GLN A 77 38.24 -23.48 -1.27
C GLN A 77 37.59 -22.18 -1.80
N PRO A 78 37.33 -21.17 -0.94
CA PRO A 78 36.64 -19.93 -1.34
C PRO A 78 37.35 -19.18 -2.47
N GLU A 79 38.70 -19.19 -2.50
CA GLU A 79 39.50 -18.55 -3.55
C GLU A 79 39.26 -19.16 -4.94
N LYS A 80 39.23 -20.50 -5.04
CA LYS A 80 38.93 -21.19 -6.30
C LYS A 80 37.51 -20.91 -6.79
N ARG A 81 36.56 -20.80 -5.85
CA ARG A 81 35.19 -20.47 -6.17
C ARG A 81 35.05 -19.02 -6.66
N ILE A 82 35.74 -18.06 -6.02
CA ILE A 82 35.76 -16.65 -6.42
C ILE A 82 36.32 -16.53 -7.85
N ARG A 83 37.44 -17.17 -8.16
CA ARG A 83 38.03 -17.13 -9.49
C ARG A 83 37.07 -17.66 -10.55
N ALA A 84 36.49 -18.85 -10.31
CA ALA A 84 35.54 -19.44 -11.24
C ALA A 84 34.30 -18.57 -11.49
N MET A 85 33.79 -17.90 -10.44
CA MET A 85 32.66 -16.97 -10.57
C MET A 85 33.08 -15.69 -11.29
N ALA A 86 34.25 -15.14 -11.00
CA ALA A 86 34.76 -13.95 -11.66
C ALA A 86 34.94 -14.15 -13.16
N ASP A 87 35.53 -15.29 -13.57
CA ASP A 87 35.70 -15.64 -14.99
C ASP A 87 34.36 -15.80 -15.70
N ASP A 88 33.38 -16.41 -15.05
CA ASP A 88 32.05 -16.57 -15.59
C ASP A 88 31.33 -15.20 -15.73
N TYR A 89 31.45 -14.31 -14.72
CA TYR A 89 30.82 -13.01 -14.76
C TYR A 89 31.46 -12.06 -15.78
N ARG A 90 32.78 -12.05 -15.93
CA ARG A 90 33.49 -11.30 -16.97
C ARG A 90 33.06 -11.70 -18.39
N LYS A 91 32.76 -12.99 -18.60
CA LYS A 91 32.32 -13.50 -19.91
C LYS A 91 30.84 -13.14 -20.22
N ASN A 92 30.02 -13.06 -19.21
CA ASN A 92 28.59 -13.08 -19.38
C ASN A 92 27.92 -11.76 -19.00
N TYR A 93 28.60 -10.87 -18.24
CA TYR A 93 28.01 -9.63 -17.74
C TYR A 93 28.98 -8.45 -17.93
N ASP A 94 28.44 -7.34 -18.42
CA ASP A 94 29.16 -6.05 -18.49
C ASP A 94 28.95 -5.30 -17.16
N ALA A 95 29.60 -5.81 -16.11
CA ALA A 95 29.46 -5.31 -14.76
C ALA A 95 30.69 -5.62 -13.92
N ALA A 96 31.07 -4.69 -13.03
CA ALA A 96 32.08 -4.97 -12.01
C ALA A 96 31.53 -5.98 -11.00
N THR A 97 32.40 -6.83 -10.45
CA THR A 97 31.99 -7.81 -9.44
C THR A 97 32.76 -7.59 -8.14
N ILE A 98 32.04 -7.52 -7.04
CA ILE A 98 32.57 -7.40 -5.69
C ILE A 98 32.21 -8.66 -4.90
N PHE A 99 33.22 -9.39 -4.44
CA PHE A 99 33.04 -10.55 -3.56
C PHE A 99 33.19 -10.11 -2.11
N ILE A 100 32.19 -10.36 -1.28
CA ILE A 100 32.24 -10.07 0.16
C ILE A 100 32.35 -11.38 0.92
N VAL A 101 33.48 -11.57 1.63
CA VAL A 101 33.88 -12.88 2.13
C VAL A 101 34.07 -12.89 3.64
N ASN A 102 33.36 -13.78 4.33
CA ASN A 102 33.44 -13.96 5.79
C ASN A 102 34.65 -14.84 6.19
N ALA A 103 35.79 -14.61 5.57
CA ALA A 103 37.06 -15.25 5.87
C ALA A 103 38.20 -14.35 5.42
N ARG A 104 39.40 -14.55 5.98
CA ARG A 104 40.60 -13.92 5.46
C ARG A 104 41.00 -14.64 4.18
N ILE A 105 41.18 -13.90 3.10
CA ILE A 105 41.52 -14.43 1.79
C ILE A 105 42.69 -13.64 1.21
N SER A 106 43.67 -14.40 0.64
CA SER A 106 44.78 -13.83 -0.09
C SER A 106 44.57 -14.11 -1.59
N VAL A 107 43.86 -13.21 -2.28
CA VAL A 107 43.69 -13.27 -3.74
C VAL A 107 44.41 -12.05 -4.32
N GLU A 108 45.60 -12.28 -4.86
CA GLU A 108 46.37 -11.27 -5.58
C GLU A 108 46.06 -11.35 -7.08
N GLU A 109 44.93 -10.76 -7.49
CA GLU A 109 44.63 -10.50 -8.91
C GLU A 109 44.24 -9.02 -9.08
N VAL A 110 44.84 -8.38 -10.07
CA VAL A 110 44.74 -6.94 -10.31
C VAL A 110 43.29 -6.47 -10.58
N ASP A 111 42.42 -7.37 -11.08
CA ASP A 111 41.07 -7.04 -11.53
C ASP A 111 39.93 -7.62 -10.64
N LEU A 112 40.30 -8.17 -9.47
CA LEU A 112 39.32 -8.74 -8.54
C LEU A 112 39.15 -7.85 -7.30
N THR A 113 37.92 -7.40 -7.05
CA THR A 113 37.59 -6.70 -5.79
C THR A 113 37.03 -7.71 -4.80
N VAL A 114 37.78 -7.94 -3.73
CA VAL A 114 37.38 -8.80 -2.63
C VAL A 114 37.41 -7.99 -1.34
N TRP A 115 36.27 -7.95 -0.64
CA TRP A 115 36.14 -7.41 0.70
C TRP A 115 36.11 -8.59 1.68
N ASP A 116 37.24 -8.84 2.29
CA ASP A 116 37.41 -9.95 3.21
C ASP A 116 37.05 -9.61 4.66
N ILE A 117 37.39 -10.50 5.60
CA ILE A 117 37.08 -10.31 7.02
C ILE A 117 37.75 -9.06 7.60
N ASP A 118 38.86 -8.57 7.05
CA ASP A 118 39.53 -7.37 7.56
C ASP A 118 38.74 -6.11 7.19
N GLU A 119 38.12 -6.06 6.00
CA GLU A 119 37.20 -5.00 5.61
C GLU A 119 35.89 -5.07 6.41
N ILE A 120 35.36 -6.26 6.63
CA ILE A 120 34.17 -6.48 7.48
C ILE A 120 34.45 -6.01 8.91
N ASN A 121 35.62 -6.26 9.46
CA ASN A 121 36.01 -5.77 10.78
C ASN A 121 36.14 -4.25 10.87
N LYS A 122 36.49 -3.57 9.77
CA LYS A 122 36.40 -2.09 9.71
C LYS A 122 34.96 -1.64 9.78
N TRP A 123 34.07 -2.26 9.01
CA TRP A 123 32.63 -1.95 9.04
C TRP A 123 32.00 -2.22 10.42
N ILE A 124 32.41 -3.28 11.12
CA ILE A 124 31.95 -3.55 12.50
C ILE A 124 32.28 -2.38 13.44
N LYS A 125 33.46 -1.76 13.27
CA LYS A 125 33.86 -0.60 14.05
C LYS A 125 33.14 0.69 13.63
N GLU A 126 32.89 0.84 12.33
CA GLU A 126 32.24 2.02 11.74
C GLU A 126 30.71 1.99 11.98
N TYR A 127 30.10 0.77 11.97
CA TYR A 127 28.68 0.54 12.07
C TYR A 127 28.32 -0.41 13.25
N PRO A 128 28.62 -0.02 14.51
CA PRO A 128 28.43 -0.92 15.66
C PRO A 128 26.96 -1.26 15.95
N ALA A 129 26.03 -0.38 15.58
CA ALA A 129 24.58 -0.63 15.73
C ALA A 129 24.11 -1.74 14.81
N GLU A 130 24.46 -1.67 13.53
CA GLU A 130 24.14 -2.66 12.51
C GLU A 130 24.77 -4.03 12.84
N TYR A 131 25.98 -4.03 13.40
CA TYR A 131 26.63 -5.23 13.87
C TYR A 131 25.91 -5.86 15.08
N GLY A 132 25.56 -5.02 16.07
CA GLY A 132 24.80 -5.47 17.25
C GLY A 132 23.48 -6.11 16.87
N HIS A 133 22.77 -5.55 15.91
CA HIS A 133 21.53 -6.12 15.37
C HIS A 133 21.75 -7.46 14.65
N ALA A 134 22.77 -7.56 13.83
CA ALA A 134 23.09 -8.80 13.13
C ALA A 134 23.47 -9.95 14.09
N CYS A 135 24.19 -9.62 15.19
CA CYS A 135 24.57 -10.60 16.22
C CYS A 135 23.41 -11.04 17.10
N SER A 136 22.44 -10.16 17.35
CA SER A 136 21.25 -10.49 18.14
C SER A 136 20.39 -11.60 17.51
N TRP A 137 20.47 -11.74 16.19
CA TRP A 137 19.78 -12.79 15.42
C TRP A 137 20.13 -14.23 15.87
N ASN A 138 21.35 -14.48 16.35
CA ASN A 138 21.77 -15.84 16.75
C ASN A 138 21.50 -16.17 18.22
N ILE A 139 21.43 -15.14 19.08
CA ILE A 139 21.14 -15.34 20.49
C ILE A 139 19.74 -15.90 20.68
N ASP A 140 18.80 -15.57 19.79
CA ASP A 140 17.39 -15.89 19.89
C ASP A 140 17.01 -17.31 19.46
N ARG A 141 17.84 -18.02 18.72
CA ARG A 141 17.61 -19.45 18.44
C ARG A 141 17.66 -20.35 19.69
N LYS A 142 18.22 -19.82 20.81
CA LYS A 142 18.36 -20.54 22.09
C LYS A 142 17.45 -20.02 23.20
N ARG A 143 16.61 -19.00 22.93
CA ARG A 143 15.79 -18.33 23.96
C ARG A 143 14.38 -18.89 24.09
N THR A 144 13.77 -18.66 25.26
CA THR A 144 12.40 -19.04 25.60
C THR A 144 11.35 -18.22 24.85
N THR A 145 10.08 -18.63 24.90
CA THR A 145 8.97 -17.99 24.18
C THR A 145 8.80 -16.49 24.53
N GLN A 146 9.07 -16.11 25.80
CA GLN A 146 9.00 -14.72 26.26
C GLN A 146 10.12 -13.82 25.69
N ASP A 147 11.31 -14.38 25.48
CA ASP A 147 12.42 -13.67 24.87
C ASP A 147 12.21 -13.47 23.35
N LYS A 148 11.47 -14.40 22.71
CA LYS A 148 11.11 -14.29 21.29
C LYS A 148 10.17 -13.11 21.00
N GLU A 149 9.24 -12.81 21.92
CA GLU A 149 8.36 -11.63 21.77
C GLU A 149 9.13 -10.31 21.89
N LYS A 150 10.04 -10.18 22.84
CA LYS A 150 10.90 -9.00 23.00
C LYS A 150 11.83 -8.79 21.80
N PHE A 151 12.32 -9.89 21.21
CA PHE A 151 13.17 -9.82 20.01
C PHE A 151 12.39 -9.44 18.77
N GLN A 152 11.21 -10.00 18.55
CA GLN A 152 10.33 -9.59 17.44
C GLN A 152 10.04 -8.09 17.49
N ILE A 153 9.89 -7.51 18.67
CA ILE A 153 9.71 -6.06 18.87
C ILE A 153 10.98 -5.29 18.46
N SER A 154 12.18 -5.76 18.81
CA SER A 154 13.44 -5.06 18.48
C SER A 154 13.84 -5.21 17.01
N GLU A 155 13.62 -6.37 16.40
CA GLU A 155 13.80 -6.61 14.98
C GLU A 155 12.83 -5.80 14.14
N ASN A 156 11.61 -5.65 14.63
CA ASN A 156 10.57 -4.84 14.01
C ASN A 156 10.92 -3.34 14.07
N LEU A 157 11.46 -2.83 15.18
CA LEU A 157 11.94 -1.44 15.30
C LEU A 157 13.05 -1.12 14.30
N TYR A 158 14.04 -2.01 14.15
CA TYR A 158 15.15 -1.79 13.20
C TYR A 158 14.69 -1.83 11.73
N ARG A 159 13.72 -2.71 11.41
CA ARG A 159 13.11 -2.77 10.07
C ARG A 159 12.18 -1.59 9.83
N ASP A 160 11.56 -1.06 10.88
CA ASP A 160 10.76 0.16 10.82
C ASP A 160 11.63 1.37 10.41
N ASP A 161 12.88 1.49 10.89
CA ASP A 161 13.82 2.54 10.48
C ASP A 161 14.10 2.52 8.96
N LEU A 162 14.20 1.33 8.35
CA LEU A 162 14.38 1.21 6.90
C LEU A 162 13.15 1.67 6.13
N TYR A 163 11.95 1.33 6.62
CA TYR A 163 10.70 1.78 6.03
C TYR A 163 10.43 3.25 6.30
N GLN A 164 10.85 3.78 7.45
CA GLN A 164 10.77 5.21 7.73
C GLN A 164 11.51 6.03 6.65
N LYS A 165 12.70 5.61 6.23
CA LYS A 165 13.44 6.30 5.15
C LYS A 165 12.71 6.26 3.80
N ASN A 166 12.15 5.11 3.41
CA ASN A 166 11.33 5.04 2.19
C ASN A 166 10.07 5.91 2.33
N ASN A 167 9.44 5.90 3.50
CA ASN A 167 8.31 6.76 3.80
C ASN A 167 8.69 8.25 3.74
N GLU A 168 9.86 8.64 4.23
CA GLU A 168 10.37 10.02 4.12
C GLU A 168 10.54 10.44 2.66
N ILE A 169 11.11 9.58 1.81
CA ILE A 169 11.26 9.84 0.37
C ILE A 169 9.88 10.03 -0.27
N TYR A 170 8.93 9.15 0.02
CA TYR A 170 7.58 9.21 -0.55
C TYR A 170 6.79 10.40 0.01
N THR A 171 6.92 10.69 1.30
CA THR A 171 6.30 11.86 1.94
C THR A 171 6.86 13.16 1.33
N ASN A 172 8.17 13.23 1.09
CA ASN A 172 8.80 14.38 0.43
C ASN A 172 8.31 14.54 -1.01
N ALA A 173 8.16 13.44 -1.77
CA ALA A 173 7.62 13.50 -3.13
C ALA A 173 6.17 13.99 -3.15
N ILE A 174 5.34 13.53 -2.22
CA ILE A 174 3.96 14.00 -2.05
C ILE A 174 3.94 15.49 -1.68
N ARG A 175 4.75 15.90 -0.70
CA ARG A 175 4.86 17.31 -0.28
C ARG A 175 5.27 18.21 -1.45
N THR A 176 6.32 17.84 -2.17
CA THR A 176 6.79 18.60 -3.36
C THR A 176 5.69 18.74 -4.40
N CYS A 177 4.96 17.65 -4.69
CA CYS A 177 3.83 17.69 -5.62
C CYS A 177 2.74 18.69 -5.19
N ILE A 178 2.43 18.73 -3.88
CA ILE A 178 1.44 19.67 -3.32
C ILE A 178 1.96 21.12 -3.41
N GLU A 179 3.19 21.37 -3.01
CA GLU A 179 3.80 22.71 -3.01
C GLU A 179 3.96 23.27 -4.43
N GLU A 180 4.38 22.45 -5.38
CA GLU A 180 4.55 22.81 -6.80
C GLU A 180 3.23 22.81 -7.59
N LYS A 181 2.13 22.32 -7.01
CA LYS A 181 0.80 22.21 -7.65
C LYS A 181 0.80 21.45 -8.97
N THR A 182 1.59 20.37 -9.00
CA THR A 182 1.80 19.56 -10.22
C THR A 182 0.70 18.52 -10.48
N GLY A 183 -0.39 18.57 -9.70
CA GLY A 183 -1.52 17.65 -9.78
C GLY A 183 -1.46 16.56 -8.69
N PHE A 184 -2.10 16.86 -7.57
CA PHE A 184 -2.24 15.94 -6.43
C PHE A 184 -3.69 15.56 -6.21
N ALA A 185 -3.94 14.27 -5.99
CA ALA A 185 -5.28 13.79 -5.68
C ALA A 185 -5.25 12.83 -4.47
N ILE A 186 -6.27 12.95 -3.62
CA ILE A 186 -6.53 11.98 -2.56
C ILE A 186 -7.61 11.02 -3.06
N VAL A 187 -7.38 9.72 -2.85
CA VAL A 187 -8.32 8.65 -3.20
C VAL A 187 -8.72 7.90 -1.94
N LEU A 188 -9.99 7.96 -1.58
CA LEU A 188 -10.51 7.46 -0.32
C LEU A 188 -11.30 6.15 -0.48
N GLY A 189 -11.07 5.23 0.44
CA GLY A 189 -11.86 4.01 0.60
C GLY A 189 -12.55 3.93 1.97
N ALA A 190 -13.33 2.88 2.20
CA ALA A 190 -14.17 2.72 3.40
C ALA A 190 -13.39 2.75 4.73
N GLY A 191 -12.07 2.51 4.70
CA GLY A 191 -11.24 2.55 5.89
C GLY A 191 -11.26 3.89 6.62
N VAL A 192 -11.28 5.02 5.90
CA VAL A 192 -11.23 6.36 6.50
C VAL A 192 -12.49 6.73 7.30
N SER A 193 -13.64 6.17 6.93
CA SER A 193 -14.92 6.44 7.62
C SER A 193 -15.16 5.52 8.82
N LYS A 194 -14.25 4.55 9.05
CA LYS A 194 -14.40 3.57 10.14
C LYS A 194 -14.31 4.20 11.52
N GLU A 195 -13.46 5.19 11.70
CA GLU A 195 -13.36 5.93 12.97
C GLU A 195 -14.62 6.72 13.28
N GLN A 196 -15.39 7.10 12.27
CA GLN A 196 -16.71 7.74 12.42
C GLN A 196 -17.84 6.75 12.69
N GLY A 197 -17.55 5.45 12.73
CA GLY A 197 -18.54 4.42 13.00
C GLY A 197 -19.16 3.78 11.76
N ALA A 198 -18.78 4.21 10.55
CA ALA A 198 -19.19 3.55 9.32
C ALA A 198 -18.61 2.14 9.24
N LYS A 199 -19.33 1.26 8.56
CA LYS A 199 -18.93 -0.12 8.35
C LYS A 199 -18.11 -0.26 7.08
N THR A 200 -17.13 -1.17 7.13
CA THR A 200 -16.44 -1.64 5.92
C THR A 200 -17.38 -2.50 5.09
N TRP A 201 -17.01 -2.76 3.83
CA TRP A 201 -17.76 -3.61 2.93
C TRP A 201 -18.16 -4.97 3.54
N ASP A 202 -17.20 -5.68 4.13
CA ASP A 202 -17.47 -7.00 4.72
C ASP A 202 -18.36 -6.90 5.99
N GLU A 203 -18.23 -5.83 6.76
CA GLU A 203 -19.07 -5.56 7.92
C GLU A 203 -20.52 -5.23 7.48
N LEU A 204 -20.67 -4.46 6.40
CA LEU A 204 -21.96 -4.12 5.78
C LEU A 204 -22.70 -5.38 5.31
N LEU A 205 -22.02 -6.24 4.56
CA LEU A 205 -22.61 -7.48 4.05
C LEU A 205 -23.03 -8.43 5.17
N ARG A 206 -22.21 -8.55 6.22
CA ARG A 206 -22.59 -9.35 7.41
C ARG A 206 -23.84 -8.82 8.11
N ASP A 207 -24.01 -7.52 8.20
CA ASP A 207 -25.22 -6.94 8.75
C ASP A 207 -26.45 -7.23 7.91
N PHE A 208 -26.29 -7.17 6.58
CA PHE A 208 -27.36 -7.51 5.66
C PHE A 208 -27.81 -8.95 5.80
N GLN A 209 -26.85 -9.90 5.83
CA GLN A 209 -27.13 -11.31 6.04
C GLN A 209 -27.86 -11.53 7.37
N LYS A 210 -27.38 -10.90 8.44
CA LYS A 210 -27.98 -10.99 9.76
C LYS A 210 -29.43 -10.43 9.79
N GLU A 211 -29.68 -9.30 9.15
CA GLU A 211 -31.02 -8.70 9.06
C GLU A 211 -31.98 -9.60 8.25
N ILE A 212 -31.50 -10.23 7.16
CA ILE A 212 -32.26 -11.20 6.37
C ILE A 212 -32.65 -12.42 7.23
N GLU A 213 -31.70 -12.92 8.03
CA GLU A 213 -31.91 -14.05 8.96
C GLU A 213 -32.91 -13.67 10.07
N GLU A 214 -32.71 -12.52 10.74
CA GLU A 214 -33.58 -12.05 11.84
C GLU A 214 -35.02 -11.78 11.39
N LYS A 215 -35.22 -11.36 10.17
CA LYS A 215 -36.55 -11.08 9.59
C LYS A 215 -37.17 -12.30 8.90
N ASN A 216 -36.51 -13.44 8.90
CA ASN A 216 -36.94 -14.67 8.22
C ASN A 216 -37.34 -14.41 6.76
N LEU A 217 -36.53 -13.63 6.02
CA LEU A 217 -36.80 -13.31 4.61
C LEU A 217 -36.42 -14.46 3.67
N LEU A 218 -35.70 -15.46 4.18
CA LEU A 218 -35.36 -16.73 3.52
C LEU A 218 -35.56 -17.86 4.52
N ASP A 219 -36.05 -19.03 4.07
CA ASP A 219 -36.29 -20.20 4.91
C ASP A 219 -34.97 -20.79 5.45
N ASP A 220 -33.93 -20.84 4.61
CA ASP A 220 -32.57 -21.24 5.00
C ASP A 220 -31.55 -20.24 4.42
N SER A 221 -31.38 -19.12 5.11
CA SER A 221 -30.48 -18.06 4.66
C SER A 221 -29.03 -18.54 4.59
N LYS A 222 -28.58 -19.40 5.51
CA LYS A 222 -27.20 -19.92 5.50
C LYS A 222 -26.90 -20.75 4.27
N ALA A 223 -27.78 -21.70 3.94
CA ALA A 223 -27.61 -22.53 2.75
C ALA A 223 -27.60 -21.68 1.48
N VAL A 224 -28.53 -20.73 1.35
CA VAL A 224 -28.61 -19.85 0.17
C VAL A 224 -27.36 -19.00 0.01
N PHE A 225 -26.87 -18.34 1.08
CA PHE A 225 -25.65 -17.55 1.01
C PHE A 225 -24.38 -18.38 0.78
N GLN A 226 -24.36 -19.62 1.25
CA GLN A 226 -23.24 -20.52 1.04
C GLN A 226 -23.18 -21.03 -0.42
N GLU A 227 -24.31 -21.36 -1.01
CA GLU A 227 -24.38 -21.92 -2.37
C GLU A 227 -24.31 -20.86 -3.47
N VAL A 228 -24.90 -19.69 -3.25
CA VAL A 228 -25.05 -18.64 -4.27
C VAL A 228 -24.14 -17.43 -4.01
N GLY A 229 -23.85 -17.15 -2.75
CA GLY A 229 -23.11 -15.93 -2.31
C GLY A 229 -21.62 -15.90 -2.60
N GLY A 230 -21.02 -16.83 -3.28
CA GLY A 230 -19.58 -17.12 -3.53
C GLY A 230 -18.57 -15.97 -3.45
N THR A 231 -18.94 -14.73 -3.78
CA THR A 231 -18.11 -13.51 -3.65
C THR A 231 -18.86 -12.41 -2.91
N SER A 232 -18.16 -11.38 -2.46
CA SER A 232 -18.81 -10.22 -1.82
C SER A 232 -19.80 -9.51 -2.74
N LEU A 233 -19.53 -9.46 -4.05
CA LEU A 233 -20.44 -8.86 -5.05
C LEU A 233 -21.71 -9.68 -5.25
N THR A 234 -21.58 -11.00 -5.36
CA THR A 234 -22.74 -11.91 -5.49
C THR A 234 -23.56 -11.95 -4.21
N THR A 235 -22.92 -11.89 -3.04
CA THR A 235 -23.60 -11.74 -1.75
C THR A 235 -24.40 -10.43 -1.67
N ALA A 236 -23.81 -9.31 -2.10
CA ALA A 236 -24.53 -8.04 -2.16
C ALA A 236 -25.72 -8.08 -3.12
N GLN A 237 -25.56 -8.73 -4.29
CA GLN A 237 -26.65 -8.93 -5.25
C GLN A 237 -27.78 -9.72 -4.63
N LEU A 238 -27.47 -10.84 -3.99
CA LEU A 238 -28.48 -11.69 -3.33
C LEU A 238 -29.22 -10.93 -2.22
N CYS A 239 -28.52 -10.13 -1.41
CA CYS A 239 -29.18 -9.27 -0.42
C CYS A 239 -30.14 -8.29 -1.06
N LYS A 240 -29.73 -7.64 -2.17
CA LYS A 240 -30.60 -6.72 -2.92
C LYS A 240 -31.83 -7.40 -3.48
N ASP A 241 -31.67 -8.60 -4.06
CA ASP A 241 -32.76 -9.38 -4.63
C ASP A 241 -33.77 -9.81 -3.55
N VAL A 242 -33.30 -10.19 -2.35
CA VAL A 242 -34.16 -10.56 -1.23
C VAL A 242 -35.02 -9.37 -0.76
N TRP A 243 -34.50 -8.15 -0.76
CA TRP A 243 -35.29 -6.97 -0.39
C TRP A 243 -36.16 -6.45 -1.53
N ALA A 244 -35.98 -6.89 -2.75
CA ALA A 244 -36.78 -6.65 -3.96
C ALA A 244 -37.11 -5.17 -4.27
N ASP A 245 -36.55 -4.20 -3.52
CA ASP A 245 -36.82 -2.78 -3.66
C ASP A 245 -35.54 -1.97 -3.43
N ASP A 246 -35.10 -1.25 -4.47
CA ASP A 246 -33.90 -0.41 -4.46
C ASP A 246 -33.87 0.61 -3.31
N LYS A 247 -35.02 1.15 -2.93
CA LYS A 247 -35.14 2.13 -1.85
C LYS A 247 -34.94 1.50 -0.48
N THR A 248 -35.45 0.30 -0.27
CA THR A 248 -35.24 -0.47 0.95
C THR A 248 -33.77 -0.86 1.05
N PHE A 249 -33.17 -1.34 -0.01
CA PHE A 249 -31.75 -1.66 -0.05
C PHE A 249 -30.87 -0.44 0.27
N ALA A 250 -31.12 0.70 -0.39
CA ALA A 250 -30.40 1.95 -0.09
C ALA A 250 -30.57 2.41 1.36
N TRP A 251 -31.76 2.23 1.94
CA TRP A 251 -32.00 2.53 3.36
C TRP A 251 -31.22 1.61 4.30
N GLN A 252 -31.06 0.34 3.98
CA GLN A 252 -30.24 -0.57 4.77
C GLN A 252 -28.75 -0.18 4.72
N ILE A 253 -28.26 0.21 3.56
CA ILE A 253 -26.90 0.76 3.43
C ILE A 253 -26.76 2.00 4.30
N HIS A 254 -27.70 2.97 4.19
CA HIS A 254 -27.69 4.20 4.98
C HIS A 254 -27.67 3.93 6.49
N LYS A 255 -28.51 3.03 6.98
CA LYS A 255 -28.51 2.62 8.40
C LYS A 255 -27.13 2.10 8.83
N SER A 256 -26.55 1.19 8.05
CA SER A 256 -25.26 0.60 8.37
C SER A 256 -24.12 1.62 8.36
N LEU A 257 -24.23 2.70 7.59
CA LEU A 257 -23.25 3.78 7.58
C LEU A 257 -23.38 4.72 8.79
N TYR A 258 -24.62 5.02 9.23
CA TYR A 258 -24.87 6.12 10.14
C TYR A 258 -25.45 5.76 11.52
N ASP A 259 -25.97 4.54 11.73
CA ASP A 259 -26.55 4.13 13.02
C ASP A 259 -25.57 4.26 14.21
N LYS A 260 -24.28 4.12 13.95
CA LYS A 260 -23.20 4.24 14.95
C LYS A 260 -22.30 5.45 14.70
N ALA A 261 -22.81 6.44 13.95
CA ALA A 261 -22.03 7.63 13.65
C ALA A 261 -21.63 8.37 14.94
N ARG A 262 -20.33 8.72 15.01
CA ARG A 262 -19.73 9.45 16.12
C ARG A 262 -19.70 10.95 15.85
N GLU A 263 -19.43 11.71 16.88
CA GLU A 263 -19.15 13.16 16.75
C GLU A 263 -17.83 13.36 16.00
N LEU A 264 -17.71 14.55 15.37
CA LEU A 264 -16.49 14.89 14.61
C LEU A 264 -15.32 15.10 15.57
N ASP A 265 -14.16 14.53 15.23
CA ASP A 265 -12.91 14.68 15.97
C ASP A 265 -11.78 15.03 14.98
N ALA A 266 -11.10 16.14 15.24
CA ALA A 266 -10.02 16.64 14.40
C ALA A 266 -8.82 15.68 14.29
N ASN A 267 -8.63 14.82 15.29
CA ASN A 267 -7.49 13.88 15.35
C ASN A 267 -7.74 12.56 14.61
N THR A 268 -8.79 12.47 13.81
CA THR A 268 -9.11 11.31 12.97
C THR A 268 -8.48 11.42 11.58
N GLU A 269 -8.49 10.32 10.83
CA GLU A 269 -8.03 10.34 9.42
C GLU A 269 -8.80 11.38 8.60
N LEU A 270 -10.13 11.44 8.75
CA LEU A 270 -10.97 12.43 8.05
C LEU A 270 -10.70 13.86 8.49
N GLY A 271 -10.43 14.09 9.78
CA GLY A 271 -10.05 15.39 10.32
C GLY A 271 -8.76 15.91 9.68
N GLU A 272 -7.72 15.07 9.62
CA GLU A 272 -6.45 15.45 9.01
C GLU A 272 -6.54 15.59 7.48
N ILE A 273 -7.35 14.78 6.82
CA ILE A 273 -7.65 14.92 5.37
C ILE A 273 -8.35 16.24 5.09
N ALA A 274 -9.31 16.65 5.93
CA ALA A 274 -9.99 17.92 5.78
C ALA A 274 -9.05 19.12 5.99
N GLN A 275 -8.11 19.03 6.94
CA GLN A 275 -7.06 20.04 7.13
C GLN A 275 -6.15 20.15 5.92
N LEU A 276 -5.72 19.00 5.35
CA LEU A 276 -4.94 18.97 4.12
C LEU A 276 -5.71 19.61 2.96
N ALA A 277 -6.96 19.27 2.81
CA ALA A 277 -7.84 19.85 1.80
C ALA A 277 -8.03 21.37 1.99
N GLN A 278 -8.10 21.85 3.23
CA GLN A 278 -8.16 23.27 3.54
C GLN A 278 -6.90 24.01 3.06
N LYS A 279 -5.72 23.43 3.22
CA LYS A 279 -4.46 24.00 2.71
C LYS A 279 -4.42 23.99 1.17
N CYS A 280 -4.84 22.89 0.55
CA CYS A 280 -4.84 22.71 -0.91
C CYS A 280 -6.01 23.38 -1.64
N ARG A 281 -7.01 23.94 -0.96
CA ARG A 281 -8.28 24.46 -1.55
C ARG A 281 -8.12 25.50 -2.65
N LYS A 282 -6.99 26.21 -2.69
CA LYS A 282 -6.68 27.23 -3.71
C LYS A 282 -5.99 26.64 -4.94
N ASP A 283 -5.57 25.38 -4.86
CA ASP A 283 -4.98 24.68 -5.98
C ASP A 283 -6.09 24.08 -6.86
N GLN A 284 -6.20 24.55 -8.09
CA GLN A 284 -7.19 24.05 -9.06
C GLN A 284 -6.91 22.60 -9.50
N ASN A 285 -5.68 22.11 -9.30
CA ASN A 285 -5.26 20.76 -9.63
C ASN A 285 -5.48 19.77 -8.48
N PHE A 286 -5.77 20.28 -7.27
CA PHE A 286 -6.09 19.41 -6.13
C PHE A 286 -7.50 18.84 -6.25
N ARG A 287 -7.64 17.54 -6.10
CA ARG A 287 -8.89 16.81 -6.29
C ARG A 287 -9.03 15.70 -5.24
N ILE A 288 -10.28 15.33 -4.92
CA ILE A 288 -10.59 14.19 -4.05
C ILE A 288 -11.55 13.25 -4.78
N LEU A 289 -11.18 11.99 -4.85
CA LEU A 289 -12.01 10.90 -5.34
C LEU A 289 -12.31 9.95 -4.18
N THR A 290 -13.55 9.51 -4.06
CA THR A 290 -13.94 8.55 -3.02
C THR A 290 -14.78 7.41 -3.60
N TYR A 291 -14.52 6.22 -3.07
CA TYR A 291 -15.33 5.03 -3.25
C TYR A 291 -16.40 4.88 -2.17
N ASN A 292 -16.37 5.77 -1.16
CA ASN A 292 -17.32 5.76 -0.06
C ASN A 292 -18.66 6.35 -0.49
N TYR A 293 -19.71 5.85 0.12
CA TYR A 293 -21.08 6.36 -0.08
C TYR A 293 -21.42 7.49 0.87
N ASP A 294 -20.75 7.53 2.04
CA ASP A 294 -21.05 8.47 3.13
C ASP A 294 -20.59 9.90 2.83
N ASP A 295 -21.13 10.85 3.61
CA ASP A 295 -20.81 12.27 3.55
C ASP A 295 -19.95 12.73 4.75
N PHE A 296 -19.25 11.82 5.41
CA PHE A 296 -18.44 12.21 6.57
C PHE A 296 -17.36 13.21 6.22
N LEU A 297 -16.69 13.06 5.08
CA LEU A 297 -15.67 14.03 4.67
C LEU A 297 -16.28 15.42 4.42
N GLU A 298 -17.45 15.48 3.81
CA GLU A 298 -18.18 16.75 3.62
C GLU A 298 -18.46 17.45 4.94
N GLN A 299 -18.89 16.70 5.96
CA GLN A 299 -19.14 17.23 7.30
C GLN A 299 -17.85 17.79 7.92
N TYR A 300 -16.72 17.12 7.78
CA TYR A 300 -15.41 17.60 8.22
C TYR A 300 -14.93 18.83 7.46
N LEU A 301 -15.11 18.85 6.14
CA LEU A 301 -14.77 20.00 5.29
C LEU A 301 -15.60 21.24 5.69
N GLU A 302 -16.89 21.06 5.90
CA GLU A 302 -17.77 22.13 6.37
C GLU A 302 -17.31 22.64 7.74
N TRP A 303 -16.99 21.73 8.66
CA TRP A 303 -16.45 22.09 9.97
C TRP A 303 -15.14 22.89 9.88
N CYS A 304 -14.26 22.58 8.92
CA CYS A 304 -13.04 23.34 8.62
C CYS A 304 -13.28 24.61 7.78
N GLY A 305 -14.53 24.95 7.46
CA GLY A 305 -14.88 26.13 6.64
C GLY A 305 -14.49 25.96 5.16
N VAL A 306 -14.37 24.76 4.67
CA VAL A 306 -14.08 24.46 3.26
C VAL A 306 -15.40 24.19 2.54
N LYS A 307 -15.73 25.04 1.56
CA LYS A 307 -16.87 24.79 0.68
C LYS A 307 -16.55 23.64 -0.25
N CYS A 308 -17.40 22.64 -0.28
CA CYS A 308 -17.25 21.48 -1.17
C CYS A 308 -18.50 21.25 -2.02
N CYS A 309 -18.33 20.49 -3.08
CA CYS A 309 -19.38 20.06 -3.98
C CYS A 309 -19.22 18.57 -4.27
N SER A 310 -20.17 17.75 -3.82
CA SER A 310 -20.16 16.31 -4.06
C SER A 310 -20.68 16.01 -5.45
N MET A 311 -19.88 15.36 -6.25
CA MET A 311 -20.13 14.98 -7.63
C MET A 311 -20.43 13.49 -7.69
N PHE A 312 -21.60 13.12 -8.18
CA PHE A 312 -22.01 11.71 -8.28
C PHE A 312 -23.03 11.50 -9.41
N THR A 313 -23.23 10.27 -9.83
CA THR A 313 -24.21 9.93 -10.86
C THR A 313 -25.57 9.68 -10.22
N THR A 314 -26.59 10.44 -10.61
CA THR A 314 -27.96 10.31 -10.06
C THR A 314 -28.84 9.37 -10.87
N LYS A 315 -28.67 9.30 -12.17
CA LYS A 315 -29.41 8.44 -13.10
C LYS A 315 -28.53 8.01 -14.25
N VAL A 316 -28.58 6.72 -14.56
CA VAL A 316 -28.18 6.24 -15.88
C VAL A 316 -29.46 6.19 -16.71
N ARG A 317 -29.65 7.14 -17.62
CA ARG A 317 -30.74 7.10 -18.59
C ARG A 317 -30.25 6.40 -19.85
N TYR A 318 -30.96 5.38 -20.24
CA TYR A 318 -30.76 4.76 -21.53
C TYR A 318 -31.73 5.42 -22.54
N SER A 319 -31.21 6.29 -23.38
CA SER A 319 -31.93 6.74 -24.55
C SER A 319 -31.15 6.30 -25.79
N ASN A 320 -31.80 5.57 -26.68
CA ASN A 320 -31.20 5.09 -27.94
C ASN A 320 -29.91 4.28 -27.77
N GLY A 321 -29.79 3.49 -26.69
CA GLY A 321 -28.62 2.65 -26.42
C GLY A 321 -27.43 3.41 -25.85
N GLN A 322 -27.55 4.71 -25.59
CA GLN A 322 -26.52 5.50 -24.90
C GLN A 322 -26.92 5.80 -23.46
N ALA A 323 -25.99 5.56 -22.53
CA ALA A 323 -26.16 5.97 -21.15
C ALA A 323 -25.78 7.44 -21.01
N SER A 324 -26.68 8.26 -20.46
CA SER A 324 -26.36 9.62 -20.01
C SER A 324 -26.34 9.65 -18.49
N ALA A 325 -25.30 10.24 -17.91
CA ALA A 325 -25.17 10.46 -16.49
C ALA A 325 -25.52 11.91 -16.16
N ASP A 326 -26.49 12.12 -15.27
CA ASP A 326 -26.79 13.44 -14.73
C ASP A 326 -25.89 13.68 -13.51
N PHE A 327 -25.23 14.85 -13.47
CA PHE A 327 -24.39 15.27 -12.34
C PHE A 327 -25.24 16.05 -11.32
N TYR A 328 -25.00 15.78 -10.05
CA TYR A 328 -25.64 16.49 -8.96
C TYR A 328 -24.58 17.11 -8.03
N GLY A 329 -24.59 18.42 -7.89
CA GLY A 329 -23.79 19.11 -6.89
C GLY A 329 -24.63 19.39 -5.65
N VAL A 330 -24.20 18.93 -4.47
CA VAL A 330 -25.01 19.05 -3.24
C VAL A 330 -24.71 20.32 -2.48
N ASN A 331 -23.48 20.78 -2.36
CA ASN A 331 -23.11 21.96 -1.60
C ASN A 331 -22.22 22.91 -2.41
N GLY A 332 -22.77 24.05 -2.83
CA GLY A 332 -22.02 25.13 -3.49
C GLY A 332 -21.97 25.01 -5.02
N GLN A 333 -21.40 26.05 -5.63
CA GLN A 333 -21.21 26.10 -7.08
C GLN A 333 -19.95 25.30 -7.47
N PRO A 334 -20.00 24.38 -8.45
CA PRO A 334 -18.86 23.54 -8.83
C PRO A 334 -17.56 24.31 -9.16
N ASN A 335 -17.69 25.56 -9.62
CA ASN A 335 -16.55 26.41 -10.00
C ASN A 335 -15.90 27.15 -8.83
N GLN A 336 -16.51 27.15 -7.65
CA GLN A 336 -16.04 27.90 -6.47
C GLN A 336 -15.79 27.01 -5.25
N SER A 337 -15.97 25.70 -5.39
CA SER A 337 -15.92 24.75 -4.29
C SER A 337 -14.97 23.61 -4.61
N LEU A 338 -14.39 23.00 -3.58
CA LEU A 338 -13.63 21.76 -3.71
C LEU A 338 -14.56 20.65 -4.22
N ARG A 339 -14.17 19.94 -5.26
CA ARG A 339 -14.98 18.86 -5.83
C ARG A 339 -14.60 17.52 -5.23
N LEU A 340 -15.59 16.82 -4.71
CA LEU A 340 -15.50 15.44 -4.23
C LEU A 340 -16.18 14.52 -5.24
N TYR A 341 -15.45 13.53 -5.77
CA TYR A 341 -15.93 12.63 -6.82
C TYR A 341 -16.33 11.28 -6.21
N HIS A 342 -17.62 11.08 -5.98
CA HIS A 342 -18.19 9.81 -5.48
C HIS A 342 -18.46 8.85 -6.64
N VAL A 343 -17.47 8.05 -7.00
CA VAL A 343 -17.52 7.22 -8.20
C VAL A 343 -18.35 5.95 -8.05
N HIS A 344 -18.67 5.54 -6.82
CA HIS A 344 -19.54 4.40 -6.52
C HIS A 344 -20.94 4.84 -6.02
N GLY A 345 -21.26 6.13 -6.07
CA GLY A 345 -22.53 6.66 -5.60
C GLY A 345 -22.42 7.42 -4.28
N PHE A 346 -23.49 8.06 -3.85
CA PHE A 346 -23.52 8.96 -2.71
C PHE A 346 -24.79 8.80 -1.89
N LEU A 347 -24.64 8.63 -0.58
CA LEU A 347 -25.71 8.50 0.42
C LEU A 347 -25.43 9.45 1.57
N PRO A 348 -25.92 10.71 1.52
CA PRO A 348 -25.70 11.65 2.62
C PRO A 348 -26.52 11.25 3.84
N LYS A 349 -26.09 11.70 5.02
CA LYS A 349 -26.80 11.52 6.26
C LYS A 349 -28.17 12.21 6.23
N VAL A 350 -29.23 11.45 6.42
CA VAL A 350 -30.61 11.95 6.51
C VAL A 350 -31.30 11.33 7.72
N ALA A 351 -32.34 12.04 8.25
CA ALA A 351 -33.01 11.55 9.43
C ALA A 351 -34.07 10.47 9.16
N THR A 352 -34.62 10.41 7.94
CA THR A 352 -35.73 9.52 7.61
C THR A 352 -35.57 8.85 6.22
N LYS A 353 -36.16 7.67 6.08
CA LYS A 353 -36.23 6.95 4.76
C LYS A 353 -36.91 7.84 3.70
N SER A 354 -37.95 8.59 4.05
CA SER A 354 -38.65 9.48 3.11
C SER A 354 -37.73 10.57 2.56
N GLN A 355 -36.85 11.15 3.38
CA GLN A 355 -35.84 12.10 2.88
C GLN A 355 -34.86 11.43 1.93
N LEU A 356 -34.42 10.21 2.24
CA LEU A 356 -33.55 9.44 1.36
C LEU A 356 -34.22 9.15 0.00
N ASP A 357 -35.51 8.83 0.00
CA ASP A 357 -36.29 8.55 -1.19
C ASP A 357 -36.38 9.74 -2.17
N THR A 358 -36.27 10.99 -1.65
CA THR A 358 -36.26 12.20 -2.50
C THR A 358 -34.95 12.43 -3.23
N LEU A 359 -33.85 11.78 -2.81
CA LEU A 359 -32.49 12.00 -3.34
C LEU A 359 -32.17 11.21 -4.62
N HIS A 360 -33.15 10.55 -5.24
CA HIS A 360 -32.99 9.80 -6.50
C HIS A 360 -31.82 8.81 -6.51
N ILE A 361 -31.65 8.06 -5.44
CA ILE A 361 -30.49 7.19 -5.18
C ILE A 361 -30.59 5.91 -6.00
N ARG A 362 -30.30 5.97 -7.30
CA ARG A 362 -30.24 4.79 -8.18
C ARG A 362 -28.85 4.43 -8.68
N SER A 363 -27.82 5.12 -8.19
CA SER A 363 -26.47 5.00 -8.71
C SER A 363 -25.45 4.43 -7.72
N ILE A 364 -25.93 3.70 -6.70
CA ILE A 364 -25.03 3.02 -5.77
C ILE A 364 -24.43 1.79 -6.47
N CYS A 365 -23.11 1.75 -6.58
CA CYS A 365 -22.39 0.63 -7.13
C CYS A 365 -21.97 -0.31 -6.00
N LEU A 366 -22.79 -1.30 -5.68
CA LEU A 366 -22.54 -2.25 -4.61
C LEU A 366 -22.66 -3.70 -5.06
N THR A 367 -23.59 -4.01 -5.95
CA THR A 367 -23.89 -5.37 -6.40
C THR A 367 -23.12 -5.74 -7.65
N GLU A 368 -23.09 -7.04 -7.97
CA GLU A 368 -22.48 -7.52 -9.21
C GLU A 368 -23.09 -6.86 -10.45
N ALA A 369 -24.44 -6.72 -10.49
CA ALA A 369 -25.12 -6.05 -11.58
C ALA A 369 -24.74 -4.57 -11.71
N ASP A 370 -24.60 -3.86 -10.57
CA ASP A 370 -24.19 -2.47 -10.56
C ASP A 370 -22.75 -2.31 -11.11
N TYR A 371 -21.83 -3.20 -10.71
CA TYR A 371 -20.46 -3.24 -11.22
C TYR A 371 -20.42 -3.56 -12.71
N ASN A 372 -21.17 -4.56 -13.16
CA ASN A 372 -21.27 -4.90 -14.59
C ASN A 372 -21.78 -3.70 -15.39
N MET A 373 -22.81 -3.02 -14.91
CA MET A 373 -23.34 -1.84 -15.58
C MET A 373 -22.33 -0.69 -15.62
N LEU A 374 -21.63 -0.45 -14.52
CA LEU A 374 -20.64 0.63 -14.42
C LEU A 374 -19.40 0.39 -15.29
N TYR A 375 -18.82 -0.81 -15.22
CA TYR A 375 -17.51 -1.11 -15.81
C TYR A 375 -17.57 -1.64 -17.24
N ASN A 376 -18.74 -2.07 -17.72
CA ASN A 376 -18.95 -2.39 -19.12
C ASN A 376 -19.17 -1.16 -20.02
N GLN A 377 -19.28 0.03 -19.40
CA GLN A 377 -19.41 1.30 -20.10
C GLN A 377 -18.12 2.12 -19.99
N PRO A 378 -17.17 1.96 -20.92
CA PRO A 378 -15.83 2.56 -20.79
C PRO A 378 -15.85 4.10 -20.79
N TYR A 379 -16.92 4.71 -21.25
CA TYR A 379 -17.13 6.16 -21.29
C TYR A 379 -18.05 6.68 -20.18
N SER A 380 -18.43 5.82 -19.24
CA SER A 380 -19.21 6.29 -18.09
C SER A 380 -18.41 7.32 -17.29
N TRP A 381 -19.11 8.30 -16.73
CA TRP A 381 -18.46 9.35 -15.94
C TRP A 381 -17.57 8.80 -14.81
N PRO A 382 -17.97 7.79 -14.03
CA PRO A 382 -17.12 7.26 -12.98
C PRO A 382 -15.81 6.64 -13.51
N ILE A 383 -15.87 5.93 -14.64
CA ILE A 383 -14.68 5.34 -15.26
C ILE A 383 -13.78 6.44 -15.85
N ALA A 384 -14.35 7.38 -16.59
CA ALA A 384 -13.61 8.49 -17.18
C ALA A 384 -12.95 9.35 -16.11
N SER A 385 -13.64 9.61 -14.98
CA SER A 385 -13.09 10.35 -13.85
C SER A 385 -11.91 9.62 -13.23
N GLN A 386 -12.03 8.34 -12.93
CA GLN A 386 -10.92 7.55 -12.36
C GLN A 386 -9.70 7.52 -13.29
N LEU A 387 -9.91 7.29 -14.59
CA LEU A 387 -8.82 7.29 -15.58
C LEU A 387 -8.12 8.65 -15.65
N SER A 388 -8.86 9.77 -15.63
CA SER A 388 -8.29 11.11 -15.58
C SER A 388 -7.47 11.32 -14.30
N PHE A 389 -8.01 10.93 -13.13
CA PHE A 389 -7.30 11.03 -11.86
C PHE A 389 -5.97 10.28 -11.90
N PHE A 390 -5.98 9.02 -12.33
CA PHE A 390 -4.79 8.18 -12.33
C PHE A 390 -3.76 8.58 -13.41
N ARG A 391 -4.19 9.20 -14.50
CA ARG A 391 -3.27 9.70 -15.54
C ARG A 391 -2.66 11.05 -15.19
N GLU A 392 -3.46 11.98 -14.71
CA GLU A 392 -3.08 13.38 -14.59
C GLU A 392 -2.44 13.69 -13.22
N ASN A 393 -2.76 12.94 -12.15
CA ASN A 393 -2.35 13.28 -10.80
C ASN A 393 -1.43 12.23 -10.19
N ILE A 394 -0.65 12.65 -9.21
CA ILE A 394 -0.10 11.77 -8.17
C ILE A 394 -1.24 11.50 -7.20
N CYS A 395 -1.64 10.23 -7.06
CA CYS A 395 -2.74 9.82 -6.19
C CYS A 395 -2.21 9.23 -4.89
N LEU A 396 -2.76 9.68 -3.77
CA LEU A 396 -2.55 9.09 -2.44
C LEU A 396 -3.81 8.33 -2.02
N PHE A 397 -3.71 7.00 -1.96
CA PHE A 397 -4.80 6.10 -1.53
C PHE A 397 -4.79 5.94 -0.02
N ILE A 398 -5.91 6.31 0.64
CA ILE A 398 -6.08 6.22 2.09
C ILE A 398 -7.33 5.41 2.38
N GLY A 399 -7.25 4.44 3.30
CA GLY A 399 -8.36 3.57 3.64
C GLY A 399 -8.83 2.63 2.52
N CYS A 400 -8.04 2.50 1.45
CA CYS A 400 -8.29 1.64 0.30
C CYS A 400 -7.50 0.33 0.43
N SER A 401 -8.17 -0.82 0.38
CA SER A 401 -7.49 -2.12 0.32
C SER A 401 -6.82 -2.38 -1.04
N LEU A 402 -7.26 -1.70 -2.08
CA LEU A 402 -6.89 -1.93 -3.48
C LEU A 402 -7.08 -3.40 -3.90
N SER A 403 -8.03 -4.10 -3.27
CA SER A 403 -8.39 -5.48 -3.61
C SER A 403 -9.43 -5.58 -4.72
N ASP A 404 -10.15 -4.49 -5.01
CA ASP A 404 -11.15 -4.42 -6.08
C ASP A 404 -10.48 -4.63 -7.45
N PRO A 405 -10.83 -5.70 -8.20
CA PRO A 405 -10.23 -6.00 -9.50
C PRO A 405 -10.45 -4.89 -10.53
N ASN A 406 -11.56 -4.16 -10.43
CA ASN A 406 -11.87 -3.10 -11.38
C ASN A 406 -11.00 -1.87 -11.17
N ILE A 407 -10.79 -1.45 -9.92
CA ILE A 407 -9.86 -0.38 -9.56
C ILE A 407 -8.45 -0.75 -10.01
N ARG A 408 -8.03 -1.98 -9.75
CA ARG A 408 -6.71 -2.49 -10.14
C ARG A 408 -6.52 -2.47 -11.66
N ARG A 409 -7.54 -2.88 -12.43
CA ARG A 409 -7.50 -2.80 -13.89
C ARG A 409 -7.30 -1.36 -14.39
N LEU A 410 -7.98 -0.39 -13.79
CA LEU A 410 -7.83 1.01 -14.17
C LEU A 410 -6.42 1.54 -13.82
N LEU A 411 -5.89 1.18 -12.66
CA LEU A 411 -4.52 1.49 -12.27
C LEU A 411 -3.50 0.86 -13.23
N GLU A 412 -3.67 -0.41 -13.60
CA GLU A 412 -2.78 -1.12 -14.53
C GLU A 412 -2.76 -0.46 -15.91
N ILE A 413 -3.93 -0.06 -16.45
CA ILE A 413 -4.04 0.65 -17.73
C ILE A 413 -3.33 2.02 -17.69
N THR A 414 -3.27 2.65 -16.53
CA THR A 414 -2.68 3.98 -16.33
C THR A 414 -1.30 3.94 -15.66
N ALA A 415 -0.76 2.75 -15.41
CA ALA A 415 0.50 2.58 -14.68
C ALA A 415 1.67 3.28 -15.39
N TYR A 416 2.50 3.93 -14.59
CA TYR A 416 3.77 4.51 -15.00
C TYR A 416 4.93 3.69 -14.44
N ASN A 417 6.05 3.68 -15.12
CA ASN A 417 7.29 3.11 -14.64
C ASN A 417 8.38 4.20 -14.67
N PRO A 418 8.88 4.66 -13.51
CA PRO A 418 8.56 4.21 -12.14
C PRO A 418 7.13 4.59 -11.69
N PRO A 419 6.58 3.88 -10.69
CA PRO A 419 5.28 4.19 -10.09
C PRO A 419 5.20 5.62 -9.56
N LYS A 420 4.07 6.27 -9.78
CA LYS A 420 3.85 7.64 -9.31
C LYS A 420 2.78 7.78 -8.22
N HIS A 421 2.00 6.73 -7.96
CA HIS A 421 0.96 6.75 -6.93
C HIS A 421 1.46 6.17 -5.62
N TYR A 422 0.77 6.49 -4.53
CA TYR A 422 1.10 6.03 -3.18
C TYR A 422 -0.14 5.46 -2.50
N ALA A 423 0.02 4.38 -1.74
CA ALA A 423 -1.03 3.83 -0.89
C ALA A 423 -0.51 3.61 0.53
N ILE A 424 -1.29 3.99 1.53
CA ILE A 424 -0.94 3.77 2.93
C ILE A 424 -1.46 2.41 3.36
N LEU A 425 -0.57 1.52 3.78
CA LEU A 425 -0.92 0.20 4.31
C LEU A 425 -0.32 -0.03 5.70
N PRO A 426 -1.07 -0.69 6.61
CA PRO A 426 -0.53 -1.06 7.91
C PRO A 426 0.40 -2.26 7.82
N MET A 427 1.44 -2.27 8.65
CA MET A 427 2.37 -3.42 8.79
C MET A 427 1.73 -4.61 9.49
N ILE A 428 0.63 -4.39 10.24
CA ILE A 428 -0.07 -5.43 10.99
C ILE A 428 -1.38 -5.84 10.32
N TYR A 429 -1.75 -7.08 10.48
CA TYR A 429 -3.02 -7.62 10.00
C TYR A 429 -3.66 -8.54 11.05
N LYS A 430 -4.97 -8.71 10.95
CA LYS A 430 -5.69 -9.67 11.79
C LYS A 430 -5.72 -11.03 11.11
N SER A 431 -5.38 -12.08 11.85
CA SER A 431 -5.43 -13.46 11.41
C SER A 431 -6.29 -14.25 12.39
N THR A 432 -7.19 -15.06 11.88
CA THR A 432 -7.98 -15.98 12.70
C THR A 432 -7.34 -17.36 12.64
N ASP A 433 -7.06 -17.96 13.78
CA ASP A 433 -6.51 -19.32 13.85
C ASP A 433 -7.61 -20.39 13.64
N ALA A 434 -7.19 -21.65 13.59
CA ALA A 434 -8.10 -22.78 13.40
C ALA A 434 -9.14 -22.95 14.54
N SER A 435 -8.92 -22.32 15.70
CA SER A 435 -9.85 -22.30 16.84
C SER A 435 -10.81 -21.11 16.83
N GLY A 436 -10.73 -20.22 15.82
CA GLY A 436 -11.55 -19.02 15.70
C GLY A 436 -11.02 -17.82 16.50
N VAL A 437 -9.85 -17.91 17.11
CA VAL A 437 -9.24 -16.81 17.86
C VAL A 437 -8.58 -15.81 16.88
N VAL A 438 -8.97 -14.54 17.00
CA VAL A 438 -8.39 -13.46 16.20
C VAL A 438 -7.09 -12.97 16.83
N MET A 439 -5.99 -13.13 16.12
CA MET A 439 -4.68 -12.65 16.52
C MET A 439 -4.21 -11.51 15.61
N THR A 440 -3.49 -10.54 16.18
CA THR A 440 -2.79 -9.52 15.41
C THR A 440 -1.40 -10.04 15.04
N LYS A 441 -1.10 -10.10 13.76
CA LYS A 441 0.20 -10.51 13.21
C LYS A 441 0.83 -9.35 12.44
N GLN A 442 2.14 -9.39 12.29
CA GLN A 442 2.88 -8.44 11.47
C GLN A 442 3.37 -9.13 10.19
N PHE A 443 3.31 -8.40 9.08
CA PHE A 443 3.90 -8.86 7.83
C PHE A 443 5.41 -8.99 7.97
N THR A 444 5.96 -10.12 7.56
CA THR A 444 7.41 -10.31 7.48
C THR A 444 8.01 -9.39 6.40
N THR A 445 9.32 -9.19 6.42
CA THR A 445 10.01 -8.43 5.35
C THR A 445 9.76 -9.04 3.97
N LYS A 446 9.69 -10.38 3.90
CA LYS A 446 9.40 -11.10 2.66
C LYS A 446 7.98 -10.81 2.17
N ASP A 447 7.00 -10.82 3.08
CA ASP A 447 5.60 -10.52 2.75
C ASP A 447 5.47 -9.08 2.25
N ARG A 448 6.06 -8.12 2.96
CA ARG A 448 6.04 -6.71 2.56
C ARG A 448 6.68 -6.49 1.18
N LEU A 449 7.82 -7.11 0.92
CA LEU A 449 8.44 -7.05 -0.41
C LEU A 449 7.55 -7.62 -1.51
N GLN A 450 6.83 -8.72 -1.25
CA GLN A 450 5.89 -9.29 -2.22
C GLN A 450 4.69 -8.36 -2.45
N ILE A 451 4.19 -7.73 -1.39
CA ILE A 451 3.11 -6.72 -1.46
C ILE A 451 3.59 -5.52 -2.28
N GLU A 452 4.76 -4.96 -1.98
CA GLU A 452 5.35 -3.85 -2.74
C GLU A 452 5.51 -4.18 -4.23
N ASN A 453 6.10 -5.33 -4.55
CA ASN A 453 6.27 -5.79 -5.94
C ASN A 453 4.94 -5.97 -6.65
N HIS A 454 3.92 -6.42 -5.93
CA HIS A 454 2.59 -6.60 -6.47
C HIS A 454 1.93 -5.26 -6.83
N PHE A 455 2.03 -4.27 -5.95
CA PHE A 455 1.48 -2.93 -6.18
C PHE A 455 2.33 -2.09 -7.16
N TYR A 456 3.64 -2.31 -7.17
CA TYR A 456 4.54 -1.67 -8.14
C TYR A 456 4.10 -1.91 -9.58
N ARG A 457 3.63 -3.12 -9.91
CA ARG A 457 3.14 -3.48 -11.26
C ARG A 457 1.95 -2.65 -11.72
N ILE A 458 1.13 -2.19 -10.79
CA ILE A 458 -0.03 -1.35 -11.09
C ILE A 458 0.23 0.14 -10.82
N GLY A 459 1.50 0.54 -10.72
CA GLY A 459 1.90 1.94 -10.62
C GLY A 459 1.77 2.56 -9.24
N VAL A 460 1.76 1.75 -8.15
CA VAL A 460 1.54 2.21 -6.77
C VAL A 460 2.72 1.83 -5.87
N ASN A 461 3.29 2.82 -5.17
CA ASN A 461 4.25 2.66 -4.09
C ASN A 461 3.53 2.51 -2.76
N ILE A 462 4.07 1.74 -1.83
CA ILE A 462 3.45 1.51 -0.51
C ILE A 462 4.15 2.34 0.56
N LEU A 463 3.36 3.20 1.23
CA LEU A 463 3.70 3.87 2.48
C LEU A 463 3.29 2.95 3.63
N TRP A 464 4.28 2.39 4.32
CA TRP A 464 4.04 1.51 5.44
C TRP A 464 3.83 2.30 6.72
N VAL A 465 2.74 2.06 7.42
CA VAL A 465 2.46 2.56 8.77
C VAL A 465 2.40 1.41 9.76
N ARG A 466 2.71 1.66 11.02
CA ARG A 466 2.69 0.60 12.04
C ARG A 466 1.32 -0.08 12.13
N ASP A 467 0.29 0.72 12.31
CA ASP A 467 -1.11 0.29 12.35
C ASP A 467 -2.02 1.44 11.86
N TYR A 468 -3.31 1.19 11.71
CA TYR A 468 -4.28 2.19 11.24
C TYR A 468 -4.32 3.46 12.11
N ARG A 469 -4.07 3.37 13.42
CA ARG A 469 -4.07 4.52 14.33
C ARG A 469 -2.89 5.48 14.10
N THR A 470 -1.88 5.04 13.37
CA THR A 470 -0.73 5.89 13.02
C THR A 470 -0.95 6.68 11.73
N ILE A 471 -2.01 6.41 10.97
CA ILE A 471 -2.34 7.16 9.73
C ILE A 471 -2.67 8.64 10.04
N PRO A 472 -3.54 8.97 11.02
CA PRO A 472 -3.79 10.37 11.39
C PRO A 472 -2.51 11.10 11.80
N VAL A 473 -1.61 10.44 12.54
CA VAL A 473 -0.33 11.04 12.96
C VAL A 473 0.54 11.36 11.75
N TRP A 474 0.68 10.44 10.81
CA TRP A 474 1.43 10.67 9.57
C TRP A 474 0.82 11.80 8.73
N LEU A 475 -0.52 11.86 8.62
CA LEU A 475 -1.22 12.95 7.92
C LEU A 475 -1.01 14.27 8.63
N HIS A 476 -1.01 14.29 9.96
CA HIS A 476 -0.72 15.49 10.75
C HIS A 476 0.71 16.00 10.46
N ASP A 477 1.71 15.13 10.49
CA ASP A 477 3.09 15.49 10.19
C ASP A 477 3.23 16.03 8.75
N LEU A 478 2.57 15.41 7.79
CA LEU A 478 2.48 15.92 6.42
C LEU A 478 1.85 17.32 6.39
N ASN A 479 0.72 17.52 7.09
CA ASN A 479 0.05 18.81 7.18
C ASN A 479 0.96 19.90 7.78
N GLN A 480 1.73 19.59 8.83
CA GLN A 480 2.64 20.55 9.43
C GLN A 480 3.84 20.88 8.50
N SER A 481 4.23 19.97 7.63
CA SER A 481 5.37 20.15 6.72
C SER A 481 5.03 21.00 5.47
N ILE A 482 3.75 21.17 5.12
CA ILE A 482 3.27 21.99 3.99
C ILE A 482 3.09 23.43 4.45
N VAL A 483 3.79 24.36 3.83
CA VAL A 483 3.77 25.81 4.13
C VAL A 483 2.56 26.51 3.51
#